data_1131f7383dcb5711d99f0d82948149e3
#
_entry.id   1131f7383dcb5711d99f0d82948149e3
#
_cell.length_a   1.000
_cell.length_b   1.000
_cell.length_c   1.000
_cell.angle_alpha   90.00
_cell.angle_beta   90.00
_cell.angle_gamma   90.00
#
_symmetry.space_group_name_H-M   'P 1'
#
loop_
_entity.id
_entity.type
_entity.pdbx_description
1 polymer ?
#
loop_
_entity_poly.entity_id
_entity_poly.type
_entity_poly.pdbx_seq_one_letter_code
_entity_poly.pdbx_strand_id
1 'polypeptide(L)'
;RICLVGSEMCIRDRIYGAYRDGDMYDKPMIFGSTRDEDKLFMFMNDEYVNRPLSFLSPISEYLDLYVKPKDPKYYDIYAKYMAESWKYGAVDLPSDFTSNYKKSNVYAYRFDWDEQNVYLGVDLPNLLGAAHGMELAFIFKSDGLLGESSDAINDIMYNENNRSTDLELSTKMGQYWVNFAYDGNPNSAPYDM
;
A
#
# COMPACT_ATOMS: atom_id res chain seq x y z
N ARG A 1 31.79 -16.78 -3.13
CA ARG A 1 30.92 -16.80 -4.34
C ARG A 1 30.77 -15.35 -4.80
N ILE A 2 31.31 -15.02 -5.96
CA ILE A 2 31.11 -13.71 -6.57
C ILE A 2 29.74 -13.76 -7.22
N CYS A 3 28.73 -13.15 -6.59
CA CYS A 3 27.47 -12.85 -7.25
C CYS A 3 27.70 -11.60 -8.11
N LEU A 4 27.47 -11.70 -9.40
CA LEU A 4 27.41 -10.54 -10.29
C LEU A 4 26.29 -9.62 -9.78
N VAL A 5 26.64 -8.35 -9.57
CA VAL A 5 25.68 -7.30 -9.23
C VAL A 5 24.57 -7.30 -10.29
N GLY A 6 23.33 -7.62 -9.89
CA GLY A 6 22.18 -7.60 -10.77
C GLY A 6 21.50 -8.94 -11.04
N SER A 7 21.96 -10.07 -10.47
CA SER A 7 21.17 -11.30 -10.58
C SER A 7 20.11 -11.32 -9.46
N GLU A 8 18.84 -11.22 -9.82
CA GLU A 8 17.70 -11.25 -8.88
C GLU A 8 17.75 -12.46 -7.94
N MET A 9 18.29 -13.59 -8.38
CA MET A 9 18.43 -14.81 -7.60
C MET A 9 19.42 -14.65 -6.43
N CYS A 10 20.43 -13.81 -6.57
CA CYS A 10 21.40 -13.55 -5.50
C CYS A 10 20.86 -12.57 -4.43
N ILE A 11 19.86 -11.79 -4.79
CA ILE A 11 19.19 -10.85 -3.87
C ILE A 11 18.12 -11.59 -3.06
N ARG A 12 17.32 -12.45 -3.69
CA ARG A 12 16.20 -13.16 -3.05
C ARG A 12 16.61 -14.12 -1.94
N ASP A 13 17.65 -14.90 -2.13
CA ASP A 13 18.09 -15.91 -1.16
C ASP A 13 18.86 -15.31 0.03
N ARG A 14 19.21 -14.01 -0.04
CA ARG A 14 20.01 -13.33 0.99
C ARG A 14 19.28 -12.30 1.83
N ILE A 15 18.15 -11.76 1.38
CA ILE A 15 17.46 -10.70 2.11
C ILE A 15 17.10 -11.17 3.54
N TYR A 16 16.37 -12.26 3.67
CA TYR A 16 16.01 -12.80 4.97
C TYR A 16 17.23 -13.32 5.76
N GLY A 17 18.22 -13.85 5.06
CA GLY A 17 19.50 -14.22 5.68
C GLY A 17 20.22 -13.02 6.27
N ALA A 18 20.30 -11.91 5.53
CA ALA A 18 20.92 -10.68 6.00
C ALA A 18 20.19 -10.08 7.23
N TYR A 19 18.85 -10.09 7.22
CA TYR A 19 18.06 -9.68 8.39
C TYR A 19 18.32 -10.58 9.60
N ARG A 20 18.21 -11.90 9.40
CA ARG A 20 18.37 -12.89 10.47
C ARG A 20 19.77 -12.87 11.08
N ASP A 21 20.80 -12.73 10.25
CA ASP A 21 22.20 -12.83 10.67
C ASP A 21 22.78 -11.47 11.06
N GLY A 22 22.00 -10.39 10.94
CA GLY A 22 22.42 -9.02 11.24
C GLY A 22 23.47 -8.45 10.29
N ASP A 23 23.65 -9.07 9.12
CA ASP A 23 24.62 -8.67 8.08
C ASP A 23 24.08 -7.50 7.25
N MET A 24 23.77 -6.40 7.93
CA MET A 24 23.23 -5.19 7.34
C MET A 24 23.86 -3.96 7.98
N TYR A 25 23.88 -2.84 7.25
CA TYR A 25 24.28 -1.57 7.81
C TYR A 25 23.37 -1.16 9.00
N ASP A 26 23.98 -0.67 10.07
CA ASP A 26 23.26 -0.15 11.21
C ASP A 26 22.72 1.26 10.89
N LYS A 27 21.51 1.29 10.36
CA LYS A 27 20.76 2.49 9.96
C LYS A 27 19.33 2.39 10.49
N PRO A 28 18.68 3.51 10.82
CA PRO A 28 17.25 3.52 11.07
C PRO A 28 16.47 2.93 9.90
N MET A 29 15.41 2.19 10.20
CA MET A 29 14.57 1.56 9.19
C MET A 29 13.10 1.80 9.51
N ILE A 30 12.30 1.93 8.45
CA ILE A 30 10.83 1.96 8.54
C ILE A 30 10.28 0.89 7.60
N PHE A 31 9.41 0.03 8.12
CA PHE A 31 8.71 -1.01 7.38
C PHE A 31 7.23 -0.69 7.38
N GLY A 32 6.53 -1.04 6.31
CA GLY A 32 5.11 -0.79 6.26
C GLY A 32 4.36 -1.74 5.36
N SER A 33 3.07 -1.84 5.61
CA SER A 33 2.10 -2.51 4.75
C SER A 33 0.80 -1.74 4.73
N THR A 34 0.00 -2.01 3.72
CA THR A 34 -1.41 -1.62 3.73
C THR A 34 -2.25 -2.71 4.40
N ARG A 35 -3.48 -2.38 4.85
CA ARG A 35 -4.35 -3.35 5.51
C ARG A 35 -4.84 -4.45 4.57
N ASP A 36 -5.08 -4.10 3.32
CA ASP A 36 -5.73 -4.94 2.32
C ASP A 36 -4.85 -5.18 1.09
N GLU A 37 -3.54 -5.43 1.28
CA GLU A 37 -2.52 -5.53 0.22
C GLU A 37 -2.99 -6.30 -1.02
N ASP A 38 -3.56 -7.48 -0.84
CA ASP A 38 -3.90 -8.38 -1.93
C ASP A 38 -5.17 -7.98 -2.70
N LYS A 39 -6.01 -7.11 -2.13
CA LYS A 39 -7.26 -6.71 -2.79
C LYS A 39 -7.04 -6.04 -4.15
N LEU A 40 -5.94 -5.28 -4.34
CA LEU A 40 -5.61 -4.73 -5.64
C LEU A 40 -5.43 -5.82 -6.70
N PHE A 41 -4.65 -6.85 -6.38
CA PHE A 41 -4.37 -7.94 -7.31
C PHE A 41 -5.60 -8.79 -7.57
N MET A 42 -6.42 -9.01 -6.55
CA MET A 42 -7.69 -9.73 -6.68
C MET A 42 -8.70 -8.94 -7.52
N PHE A 43 -8.79 -7.62 -7.31
CA PHE A 43 -9.63 -6.72 -8.10
C PHE A 43 -9.26 -6.75 -9.59
N MET A 44 -7.99 -6.88 -9.91
CA MET A 44 -7.48 -6.92 -11.28
C MET A 44 -7.58 -8.31 -11.94
N ASN A 45 -7.90 -9.35 -11.18
CA ASN A 45 -7.85 -10.74 -11.65
C ASN A 45 -9.26 -11.33 -11.78
N ASP A 46 -9.61 -11.70 -13.02
CA ASP A 46 -10.90 -12.32 -13.35
C ASP A 46 -11.13 -13.69 -12.71
N GLU A 47 -10.13 -14.25 -12.04
CA GLU A 47 -10.34 -15.45 -11.21
C GLU A 47 -11.23 -15.14 -10.00
N TYR A 48 -11.06 -13.96 -9.39
CA TYR A 48 -11.78 -13.55 -8.17
C TYR A 48 -13.01 -12.72 -8.43
N VAL A 49 -13.06 -12.01 -9.57
CA VAL A 49 -14.11 -11.04 -9.87
C VAL A 49 -14.77 -11.29 -11.22
N ASN A 50 -15.98 -10.78 -11.37
CA ASN A 50 -16.71 -10.67 -12.63
C ASN A 50 -16.75 -9.20 -13.07
N ARG A 51 -16.57 -8.97 -14.38
CA ARG A 51 -16.69 -7.67 -15.05
C ARG A 51 -17.85 -7.71 -16.05
N PRO A 52 -19.10 -7.67 -15.57
CA PRO A 52 -20.26 -7.93 -16.44
C PRO A 52 -20.47 -6.88 -17.53
N LEU A 53 -19.86 -5.70 -17.42
CA LEU A 53 -19.96 -4.62 -18.39
C LEU A 53 -18.69 -4.42 -19.24
N SER A 54 -17.68 -5.29 -19.10
CA SER A 54 -16.41 -5.17 -19.84
C SER A 54 -16.56 -5.16 -21.35
N PHE A 55 -17.62 -5.80 -21.90
CA PHE A 55 -17.90 -5.76 -23.33
C PHE A 55 -18.27 -4.35 -23.85
N LEU A 56 -18.59 -3.41 -22.95
CA LEU A 56 -18.85 -2.01 -23.24
C LEU A 56 -17.63 -1.11 -23.00
N SER A 57 -16.52 -1.65 -22.54
CA SER A 57 -15.30 -0.87 -22.24
C SER A 57 -14.78 -0.04 -23.43
N PRO A 58 -14.95 -0.45 -24.71
CA PRO A 58 -14.63 0.41 -25.85
C PRO A 58 -15.45 1.70 -25.93
N ILE A 59 -16.59 1.76 -25.24
CA ILE A 59 -17.45 2.95 -25.18
C ILE A 59 -17.04 3.83 -23.99
N SER A 60 -16.65 3.21 -22.86
CA SER A 60 -16.22 3.90 -21.66
C SER A 60 -15.40 2.97 -20.77
N GLU A 61 -14.18 3.36 -20.47
CA GLU A 61 -13.27 2.66 -19.54
C GLU A 61 -13.83 2.56 -18.11
N TYR A 62 -14.73 3.48 -17.73
CA TYR A 62 -15.44 3.43 -16.45
C TYR A 62 -16.26 2.15 -16.25
N LEU A 63 -16.65 1.50 -17.33
CA LEU A 63 -17.46 0.28 -17.26
C LEU A 63 -16.64 -0.94 -16.85
N ASP A 64 -15.31 -0.89 -16.99
CA ASP A 64 -14.40 -1.92 -16.46
C ASP A 64 -14.29 -1.88 -14.92
N LEU A 65 -14.63 -0.74 -14.32
CA LEU A 65 -14.69 -0.58 -12.87
C LEU A 65 -15.97 -1.17 -12.27
N TYR A 66 -16.95 -1.55 -13.10
CA TYR A 66 -18.13 -2.26 -12.63
C TYR A 66 -17.81 -3.72 -12.33
N VAL A 67 -17.30 -3.94 -11.13
CA VAL A 67 -16.72 -5.22 -10.68
C VAL A 67 -17.58 -5.82 -9.57
N LYS A 68 -17.71 -7.13 -9.57
CA LYS A 68 -18.36 -7.88 -8.49
C LYS A 68 -17.52 -9.11 -8.13
N PRO A 69 -17.30 -9.40 -6.85
CA PRO A 69 -16.67 -10.66 -6.44
C PRO A 69 -17.50 -11.85 -6.94
N LYS A 70 -16.84 -12.89 -7.42
CA LYS A 70 -17.51 -14.16 -7.78
C LYS A 70 -18.11 -14.84 -6.58
N ASP A 71 -17.38 -14.84 -5.47
CA ASP A 71 -17.81 -15.27 -4.15
C ASP A 71 -17.34 -14.22 -3.12
N PRO A 72 -18.23 -13.35 -2.63
CA PRO A 72 -17.87 -12.29 -1.69
C PRO A 72 -17.21 -12.81 -0.41
N LYS A 73 -17.72 -13.92 0.14
CA LYS A 73 -17.18 -14.50 1.37
C LYS A 73 -15.76 -15.04 1.16
N TYR A 74 -15.52 -15.71 0.05
CA TYR A 74 -14.20 -16.20 -0.30
C TYR A 74 -13.24 -15.03 -0.53
N TYR A 75 -13.70 -14.00 -1.24
CA TYR A 75 -12.94 -12.79 -1.52
C TYR A 75 -12.41 -12.14 -0.24
N ASP A 76 -13.29 -11.88 0.72
CA ASP A 76 -12.92 -11.24 1.99
C ASP A 76 -11.98 -12.11 2.83
N ILE A 77 -12.26 -13.40 2.95
CA ILE A 77 -11.44 -14.33 3.73
C ILE A 77 -10.05 -14.46 3.10
N TYR A 78 -9.98 -14.65 1.79
CA TYR A 78 -8.71 -14.82 1.08
C TYR A 78 -7.87 -13.55 1.19
N ALA A 79 -8.45 -12.38 0.87
CA ALA A 79 -7.78 -11.08 0.96
C ALA A 79 -7.20 -10.85 2.36
N LYS A 80 -7.99 -11.13 3.41
CA LYS A 80 -7.53 -10.97 4.79
C LYS A 80 -6.29 -11.82 5.10
N TYR A 81 -6.34 -13.11 4.82
CA TYR A 81 -5.22 -14.00 5.16
C TYR A 81 -3.97 -13.73 4.31
N MET A 82 -4.15 -13.34 3.05
CA MET A 82 -3.04 -12.95 2.19
C MET A 82 -2.38 -11.65 2.67
N ALA A 83 -3.17 -10.64 3.04
CA ALA A 83 -2.65 -9.40 3.61
C ALA A 83 -1.95 -9.62 4.97
N GLU A 84 -2.48 -10.49 5.83
CA GLU A 84 -1.80 -10.89 7.08
C GLU A 84 -0.46 -11.61 6.80
N SER A 85 -0.43 -12.49 5.80
CA SER A 85 0.81 -13.18 5.37
C SER A 85 1.83 -12.19 4.82
N TRP A 86 1.37 -11.23 4.00
CA TRP A 86 2.22 -10.15 3.48
C TRP A 86 2.82 -9.33 4.62
N LYS A 87 1.97 -8.83 5.53
CA LYS A 87 2.41 -8.07 6.70
C LYS A 87 3.44 -8.85 7.52
N TYR A 88 3.16 -10.11 7.82
CA TYR A 88 4.09 -10.94 8.59
C TYR A 88 5.45 -11.09 7.88
N GLY A 89 5.46 -11.40 6.58
CA GLY A 89 6.69 -11.61 5.82
C GLY A 89 7.46 -10.33 5.50
N ALA A 90 6.76 -9.23 5.19
CA ALA A 90 7.39 -8.00 4.71
C ALA A 90 7.61 -6.95 5.82
N VAL A 91 6.89 -7.04 6.94
CA VAL A 91 6.99 -6.05 8.04
C VAL A 91 7.42 -6.70 9.34
N ASP A 92 6.65 -7.65 9.86
CA ASP A 92 6.86 -8.16 11.22
C ASP A 92 8.20 -8.89 11.34
N LEU A 93 8.46 -9.89 10.49
CA LEU A 93 9.72 -10.65 10.53
C LEU A 93 10.97 -9.77 10.31
N PRO A 94 11.06 -8.94 9.26
CA PRO A 94 12.24 -8.10 9.08
C PRO A 94 12.39 -7.06 10.20
N SER A 95 11.29 -6.54 10.76
CA SER A 95 11.34 -5.63 11.91
C SER A 95 11.90 -6.31 13.14
N ASP A 96 11.42 -7.51 13.48
CA ASP A 96 11.87 -8.29 14.62
C ASP A 96 13.34 -8.67 14.47
N PHE A 97 13.75 -9.21 13.33
CA PHE A 97 15.14 -9.55 13.10
C PHE A 97 16.06 -8.32 13.17
N THR A 98 15.65 -7.22 12.55
CA THR A 98 16.46 -6.00 12.53
C THR A 98 16.60 -5.41 13.94
N SER A 99 15.52 -5.34 14.72
CA SER A 99 15.54 -4.79 16.06
C SER A 99 16.42 -5.59 17.04
N ASN A 100 16.58 -6.90 16.81
CA ASN A 100 17.43 -7.77 17.63
C ASN A 100 18.94 -7.54 17.41
N TYR A 101 19.35 -7.09 16.22
CA TYR A 101 20.75 -6.97 15.84
C TYR A 101 21.23 -5.53 15.69
N LYS A 102 20.32 -4.57 15.52
CA LYS A 102 20.65 -3.16 15.28
C LYS A 102 20.60 -2.34 16.55
N LYS A 103 21.45 -1.32 16.62
CA LYS A 103 21.40 -0.26 17.66
C LYS A 103 20.48 0.89 17.22
N SER A 104 20.32 1.07 15.91
CA SER A 104 19.44 2.07 15.33
C SER A 104 17.97 1.64 15.45
N ASN A 105 17.09 2.63 15.58
CA ASN A 105 15.67 2.39 15.74
C ASN A 105 15.02 1.77 14.48
N VAL A 106 14.06 0.90 14.73
CA VAL A 106 13.21 0.30 13.71
C VAL A 106 11.77 0.73 13.97
N TYR A 107 11.10 1.17 12.93
CA TYR A 107 9.73 1.64 12.96
C TYR A 107 8.88 0.80 12.01
N ALA A 108 7.60 0.68 12.33
CA ALA A 108 6.63 0.01 11.47
C ALA A 108 5.34 0.84 11.38
N TYR A 109 4.70 0.79 10.21
CA TYR A 109 3.38 1.40 10.01
C TYR A 109 2.42 0.43 9.32
N ARG A 110 1.12 0.71 9.47
CA ARG A 110 0.06 0.13 8.66
C ARG A 110 -0.84 1.25 8.13
N PHE A 111 -1.11 1.22 6.83
CA PHE A 111 -2.01 2.14 6.17
C PHE A 111 -3.40 1.51 6.06
N ASP A 112 -4.41 2.17 6.61
CA ASP A 112 -5.77 1.63 6.77
C ASP A 112 -6.86 2.44 6.04
N TRP A 113 -6.50 3.43 5.22
CA TRP A 113 -7.46 4.27 4.53
C TRP A 113 -8.29 3.46 3.51
N ASP A 114 -9.61 3.54 3.60
CA ASP A 114 -10.58 2.81 2.76
C ASP A 114 -11.83 3.66 2.43
N GLU A 115 -11.66 4.97 2.34
CA GLU A 115 -12.75 5.95 2.14
C GLU A 115 -13.04 6.24 0.65
N GLN A 116 -12.82 5.26 -0.23
CA GLN A 116 -13.14 5.40 -1.65
C GLN A 116 -14.65 5.62 -1.86
N ASN A 117 -15.01 6.11 -3.05
CA ASN A 117 -16.42 6.25 -3.42
C ASN A 117 -17.11 4.90 -3.69
N VAL A 118 -18.41 4.85 -3.43
CA VAL A 118 -19.28 3.83 -4.03
C VAL A 118 -19.61 4.28 -5.45
N TYR A 119 -19.19 3.51 -6.46
CA TYR A 119 -19.35 3.88 -7.86
C TYR A 119 -20.37 2.97 -8.55
N LEU A 120 -21.48 3.55 -9.06
CA LEU A 120 -22.57 2.81 -9.72
C LEU A 120 -23.07 1.59 -8.91
N GLY A 121 -23.05 1.69 -7.59
CA GLY A 121 -23.42 0.58 -6.69
C GLY A 121 -22.32 -0.47 -6.49
N VAL A 122 -21.12 -0.21 -6.99
CA VAL A 122 -19.92 -0.99 -6.68
C VAL A 122 -19.30 -0.43 -5.40
N ASP A 123 -19.18 -1.26 -4.40
CA ASP A 123 -18.59 -0.92 -3.10
C ASP A 123 -17.06 -1.02 -3.19
N LEU A 124 -16.41 0.07 -3.66
CA LEU A 124 -14.95 0.12 -3.78
C LEU A 124 -14.24 0.05 -2.42
N PRO A 125 -14.75 0.69 -1.34
CA PRO A 125 -14.18 0.49 0.00
C PRO A 125 -14.06 -0.98 0.40
N ASN A 126 -15.07 -1.78 0.09
CA ASN A 126 -15.02 -3.21 0.37
C ASN A 126 -14.14 -3.99 -0.63
N LEU A 127 -14.18 -3.64 -1.91
CA LEU A 127 -13.45 -4.36 -2.95
C LEU A 127 -11.94 -4.08 -2.95
N LEU A 128 -11.55 -2.86 -2.67
CA LEU A 128 -10.15 -2.42 -2.66
C LEU A 128 -9.64 -2.20 -1.24
N GLY A 129 -10.44 -1.54 -0.40
CA GLY A 129 -10.00 -1.15 0.94
C GLY A 129 -8.70 -0.34 0.89
N ALA A 130 -7.85 -0.51 1.88
CA ALA A 130 -6.48 0.01 1.87
C ALA A 130 -5.59 -0.93 1.05
N ALA A 131 -5.72 -0.90 -0.28
CA ALA A 131 -5.03 -1.80 -1.19
C ALA A 131 -3.56 -1.42 -1.41
N HIS A 132 -2.80 -2.35 -1.99
CA HIS A 132 -1.37 -2.18 -2.27
C HIS A 132 -1.05 -0.90 -3.04
N GLY A 133 -0.10 -0.12 -2.51
CA GLY A 133 0.41 1.10 -3.15
C GLY A 133 -0.46 2.34 -2.97
N MET A 134 -1.63 2.25 -2.34
CA MET A 134 -2.52 3.41 -2.16
C MET A 134 -1.93 4.46 -1.22
N GLU A 135 -1.06 4.07 -0.28
CA GLU A 135 -0.36 4.98 0.60
C GLU A 135 0.56 5.97 -0.12
N LEU A 136 1.03 5.61 -1.32
CA LEU A 136 1.93 6.46 -2.10
C LEU A 136 1.27 7.79 -2.49
N ALA A 137 -0.03 7.77 -2.82
CA ALA A 137 -0.77 8.99 -3.12
C ALA A 137 -0.77 9.97 -1.94
N PHE A 138 -0.87 9.44 -0.72
CA PHE A 138 -0.87 10.23 0.51
C PHE A 138 0.53 10.73 0.88
N ILE A 139 1.55 9.88 0.75
CA ILE A 139 2.95 10.26 1.05
C ILE A 139 3.43 11.38 0.13
N PHE A 140 3.10 11.29 -1.17
CA PHE A 140 3.60 12.21 -2.19
C PHE A 140 2.60 13.29 -2.63
N LYS A 141 1.42 13.38 -2.00
CA LYS A 141 0.35 14.32 -2.35
C LYS A 141 0.05 14.30 -3.85
N SER A 142 -0.37 13.14 -4.37
CA SER A 142 -0.66 13.01 -5.81
C SER A 142 -1.75 13.97 -6.29
N ASP A 143 -1.71 14.33 -7.58
CA ASP A 143 -2.67 15.22 -8.23
C ASP A 143 -4.12 14.72 -8.06
N GLY A 144 -4.34 13.41 -8.06
CA GLY A 144 -5.65 12.81 -7.80
C GLY A 144 -6.19 13.14 -6.41
N LEU A 145 -5.34 13.04 -5.39
CA LEU A 145 -5.69 13.38 -4.00
C LEU A 145 -5.95 14.90 -3.86
N LEU A 146 -5.20 15.72 -4.58
CA LEU A 146 -5.38 17.17 -4.60
C LEU A 146 -6.63 17.61 -5.39
N GLY A 147 -7.21 16.72 -6.20
CA GLY A 147 -8.32 17.01 -7.09
C GLY A 147 -7.92 17.78 -8.35
N GLU A 148 -6.65 17.78 -8.68
CA GLU A 148 -6.08 18.44 -9.86
C GLU A 148 -6.01 17.52 -11.07
N SER A 149 -6.17 16.22 -10.86
CA SER A 149 -6.19 15.23 -11.94
C SER A 149 -7.51 15.30 -12.70
N SER A 150 -7.43 15.32 -14.03
CA SER A 150 -8.57 15.07 -14.91
C SER A 150 -8.83 13.60 -15.16
N ASP A 151 -8.15 12.71 -14.45
CA ASP A 151 -8.31 11.28 -14.57
C ASP A 151 -9.56 10.82 -13.81
N ALA A 152 -10.47 10.26 -14.56
CA ALA A 152 -11.73 9.78 -14.05
C ALA A 152 -11.62 8.70 -12.97
N ILE A 153 -10.54 7.91 -12.97
CA ILE A 153 -10.27 6.93 -11.93
C ILE A 153 -10.02 7.62 -10.59
N ASN A 154 -9.31 8.74 -10.59
CA ASN A 154 -9.06 9.52 -9.38
C ASN A 154 -10.34 10.11 -8.79
N ASP A 155 -11.28 10.58 -9.63
CA ASP A 155 -12.59 11.08 -9.16
C ASP A 155 -13.43 9.99 -8.49
N ILE A 156 -13.23 8.74 -8.90
CA ILE A 156 -13.90 7.59 -8.29
C ILE A 156 -13.19 7.15 -7.01
N MET A 157 -11.86 7.23 -6.99
CA MET A 157 -11.07 6.80 -5.84
C MET A 157 -11.16 7.79 -4.68
N TYR A 158 -11.09 9.10 -4.94
CA TYR A 158 -11.03 10.12 -3.91
C TYR A 158 -12.36 10.87 -3.81
N ASN A 159 -13.00 10.74 -2.65
CA ASN A 159 -14.28 11.38 -2.36
C ASN A 159 -14.08 12.86 -2.02
N GLU A 160 -14.75 13.77 -2.73
CA GLU A 160 -14.68 15.20 -2.43
C GLU A 160 -15.12 15.55 -0.99
N ASN A 161 -16.06 14.80 -0.43
CA ASN A 161 -16.53 15.02 0.93
C ASN A 161 -15.45 14.71 1.99
N ASN A 162 -14.51 13.80 1.67
CA ASN A 162 -13.43 13.38 2.57
C ASN A 162 -12.12 14.10 2.27
N ARG A 163 -12.06 14.91 1.19
CA ARG A 163 -10.83 15.54 0.71
C ARG A 163 -10.05 16.29 1.80
N SER A 164 -10.73 17.04 2.66
CA SER A 164 -10.05 17.78 3.74
C SER A 164 -9.37 16.86 4.75
N THR A 165 -10.01 15.74 5.08
CA THR A 165 -9.47 14.72 5.98
C THR A 165 -8.33 13.94 5.31
N ASP A 166 -8.48 13.63 4.03
CA ASP A 166 -7.47 12.95 3.24
C ASP A 166 -6.20 13.80 3.09
N LEU A 167 -6.35 15.11 2.88
CA LEU A 167 -5.22 16.06 2.84
C LEU A 167 -4.55 16.22 4.21
N GLU A 168 -5.32 16.18 5.29
CA GLU A 168 -4.77 16.18 6.65
C GLU A 168 -3.95 14.91 6.90
N LEU A 169 -4.48 13.74 6.54
CA LEU A 169 -3.77 12.47 6.61
C LEU A 169 -2.49 12.50 5.77
N SER A 170 -2.59 12.95 4.52
CA SER A 170 -1.45 13.09 3.62
C SER A 170 -0.37 14.01 4.19
N THR A 171 -0.78 15.14 4.78
CA THR A 171 0.17 16.06 5.43
C THR A 171 0.89 15.40 6.60
N LYS A 172 0.18 14.67 7.45
CA LYS A 172 0.78 13.91 8.56
C LYS A 172 1.72 12.82 8.07
N MET A 173 1.30 12.06 7.04
CA MET A 173 2.14 11.02 6.46
C MET A 173 3.42 11.61 5.86
N GLY A 174 3.30 12.64 5.01
CA GLY A 174 4.47 13.34 4.46
C GLY A 174 5.42 13.82 5.54
N GLN A 175 4.89 14.35 6.66
CA GLN A 175 5.71 14.78 7.79
C GLN A 175 6.48 13.62 8.43
N TYR A 176 5.89 12.43 8.61
CA TYR A 176 6.60 11.26 9.14
C TYR A 176 7.77 10.86 8.23
N TRP A 177 7.57 10.88 6.90
CA TRP A 177 8.64 10.55 5.94
C TRP A 177 9.74 11.60 5.93
N VAL A 178 9.40 12.88 5.99
CA VAL A 178 10.38 13.98 6.07
C VAL A 178 11.19 13.86 7.37
N ASN A 179 10.54 13.69 8.50
CA ASN A 179 11.21 13.53 9.79
C ASN A 179 12.17 12.32 9.77
N PHE A 180 11.69 11.19 9.23
CA PHE A 180 12.52 9.99 9.11
C PHE A 180 13.73 10.21 8.19
N ALA A 181 13.56 10.90 7.08
CA ALA A 181 14.66 11.19 6.14
C ALA A 181 15.75 12.08 6.75
N TYR A 182 15.36 13.05 7.57
CA TYR A 182 16.30 13.98 8.21
C TYR A 182 16.90 13.41 9.51
N ASP A 183 16.08 12.82 10.37
CA ASP A 183 16.48 12.45 11.75
C ASP A 183 16.62 10.95 11.94
N GLY A 184 16.20 10.12 10.99
CA GLY A 184 16.05 8.68 11.20
C GLY A 184 14.96 8.32 12.22
N ASN A 185 14.06 9.29 12.52
CA ASN A 185 12.97 9.14 13.47
C ASN A 185 11.69 9.80 12.93
N PRO A 186 10.67 9.03 12.53
CA PRO A 186 9.44 9.61 11.98
C PRO A 186 8.67 10.46 13.02
N ASN A 187 8.91 10.25 14.31
CA ASN A 187 8.21 10.90 15.43
C ASN A 187 8.96 12.12 15.99
N SER A 188 9.98 12.62 15.31
CA SER A 188 10.64 13.87 15.71
C SER A 188 9.73 15.09 15.52
N ALA A 189 10.18 16.25 16.02
CA ALA A 189 9.44 17.50 15.83
C ALA A 189 9.27 17.80 14.34
N PRO A 190 8.11 18.33 13.91
CA PRO A 190 7.85 18.64 12.51
C PRO A 190 8.87 19.63 11.95
N TYR A 191 9.34 19.36 10.74
CA TYR A 191 10.04 20.35 9.92
C TYR A 191 9.02 21.28 9.23
N ASP A 192 9.36 22.53 9.07
CA ASP A 192 8.57 23.45 8.24
C ASP A 192 8.65 22.98 6.77
N MET A 193 7.50 22.65 6.19
CA MET A 193 7.37 22.18 4.79
C MET A 193 6.82 23.29 3.90
#